data_ba35b77156dd07fd1322bd3c47deffcb
#
_entry.id   ba35b77156dd07fd1322bd3c47deffcb
#
_cell.length_a   1.000
_cell.length_b   1.000
_cell.length_c   1.000
_cell.angle_alpha   90.00
_cell.angle_beta   90.00
_cell.angle_gamma   90.00
#
_symmetry.space_group_name_H-M   'P 1'
#
loop_
_entity.id
_entity.type
_entity.pdbx_description
1 polymer ?
#
loop_
_entity_poly.entity_id
_entity_poly.type
_entity_poly.pdbx_seq_one_letter_code
_entity_poly.pdbx_strand_id
1 'polypeptide(L)'
;MKKTTRVNHPPPVELPAGNHAVVPPIYQSVKFEFDSLEETERFFRGERPGFFYTRSSNPTLRQLELLLAELQGREDCLVTASGVGAISQTLLALTKHGDHILCFVETYNPTRYLIRRFLGRFGVTHTMLSIEDVAGIERALAAHPTRLVMFETPTNPVTKIADIKAITRLAKAAGALTVLDNTFAGFHQHGEYEVDLFIHSLTKYASGAGDVMGGAVIGRSDIIRGMRHDFGAIGGTLDPHAAFLILRGMKTYFVRYQAQSASAMKVAELLAAHPAVAKVHYPGLPSHPQHTLAREQMKDFGTIVSFDLKGGADAGAKFADSVELFALTASLGSTDSLIVAPQMMGGRDLTPEQHGMSGLTDGTVRLSIGLEDIEDLLADVKQALDALGG
;
A
#
# COMPACT_ATOMS: atom_id res chain seq x y z
N MET A 1 -34.50 17.10 34.77
CA MET A 1 -33.41 17.60 33.88
C MET A 1 -34.01 18.64 32.94
N LYS A 2 -33.37 19.82 32.79
CA LYS A 2 -33.83 20.87 31.86
C LYS A 2 -33.60 20.42 30.41
N LYS A 3 -34.39 20.94 29.45
CA LYS A 3 -34.30 20.55 28.03
C LYS A 3 -32.90 20.77 27.44
N THR A 4 -32.22 21.86 27.81
CA THR A 4 -30.84 22.17 27.40
C THR A 4 -29.81 21.13 27.89
N THR A 5 -30.01 20.55 29.06
CA THR A 5 -29.19 19.45 29.57
C THR A 5 -29.56 18.13 28.88
N ARG A 6 -30.88 17.94 28.62
CA ARG A 6 -31.38 16.69 28.02
C ARG A 6 -30.88 16.46 26.59
N VAL A 7 -30.68 17.50 25.80
CA VAL A 7 -30.11 17.36 24.44
C VAL A 7 -28.66 16.90 24.44
N ASN A 8 -27.92 17.20 25.53
CA ASN A 8 -26.54 16.72 25.71
C ASN A 8 -26.45 15.32 26.35
N HIS A 9 -27.55 14.87 26.96
CA HIS A 9 -27.67 13.55 27.62
C HIS A 9 -28.97 12.87 27.14
N PRO A 10 -29.02 12.44 25.86
CA PRO A 10 -30.18 11.73 25.34
C PRO A 10 -30.38 10.41 26.08
N PRO A 11 -31.61 9.87 26.17
CA PRO A 11 -31.83 8.56 26.74
C PRO A 11 -31.00 7.50 25.98
N PRO A 12 -30.24 6.64 26.69
CA PRO A 12 -29.56 5.51 26.05
C PRO A 12 -30.59 4.52 25.49
N VAL A 13 -30.22 3.85 24.40
CA VAL A 13 -30.95 2.70 23.86
C VAL A 13 -29.99 1.52 23.89
N GLU A 14 -30.31 0.54 24.71
CA GLU A 14 -29.55 -0.71 24.81
C GLU A 14 -30.26 -1.80 24.00
N LEU A 15 -29.48 -2.65 23.36
CA LEU A 15 -30.03 -3.83 22.71
C LEU A 15 -30.43 -4.86 23.78
N PRO A 16 -31.55 -5.58 23.64
CA PRO A 16 -31.91 -6.65 24.54
C PRO A 16 -30.82 -7.72 24.63
N ALA A 17 -30.74 -8.41 25.77
CA ALA A 17 -29.80 -9.50 25.95
C ALA A 17 -29.95 -10.56 24.83
N GLY A 18 -28.83 -10.97 24.24
CA GLY A 18 -28.81 -11.91 23.12
C GLY A 18 -29.15 -11.31 21.75
N ASN A 19 -29.38 -9.98 21.64
CA ASN A 19 -29.61 -9.29 20.38
C ASN A 19 -28.34 -8.50 19.99
N HIS A 20 -27.76 -8.82 18.84
CA HIS A 20 -26.50 -8.24 18.38
C HIS A 20 -26.63 -7.70 16.95
N ALA A 21 -26.01 -6.55 16.68
CA ALA A 21 -25.94 -6.00 15.34
C ALA A 21 -25.01 -6.86 14.46
N VAL A 22 -25.51 -7.28 13.27
CA VAL A 22 -24.68 -8.02 12.27
C VAL A 22 -23.60 -7.13 11.69
N VAL A 23 -23.89 -5.85 11.46
CA VAL A 23 -22.90 -4.84 11.08
C VAL A 23 -22.43 -4.15 12.37
N PRO A 24 -21.14 -4.20 12.68
CA PRO A 24 -20.63 -3.53 13.88
C PRO A 24 -20.94 -2.04 13.89
N PRO A 25 -21.33 -1.45 15.03
CA PRO A 25 -21.57 -0.03 15.15
C PRO A 25 -20.29 0.79 14.93
N ILE A 26 -20.43 2.00 14.41
CA ILE A 26 -19.31 2.93 14.30
C ILE A 26 -19.18 3.69 15.62
N TYR A 27 -18.03 3.55 16.27
CA TYR A 27 -17.72 4.32 17.47
C TYR A 27 -17.13 5.69 17.07
N GLN A 28 -18.01 6.62 16.65
CA GLN A 28 -17.64 7.98 16.24
C GLN A 28 -17.39 8.91 17.45
N SER A 29 -17.01 8.35 18.57
CA SER A 29 -16.65 9.09 19.79
C SER A 29 -15.17 9.46 19.77
N VAL A 30 -14.85 10.70 20.16
CA VAL A 30 -13.47 11.13 20.36
C VAL A 30 -12.91 10.62 21.69
N LYS A 31 -13.75 10.50 22.72
CA LYS A 31 -13.37 10.16 24.11
C LYS A 31 -14.33 9.14 24.68
N PHE A 32 -13.82 8.35 25.60
CA PHE A 32 -14.55 7.30 26.30
C PHE A 32 -14.49 7.58 27.81
N GLU A 33 -15.60 7.38 28.53
CA GLU A 33 -15.68 7.53 29.97
C GLU A 33 -15.47 6.19 30.67
N PHE A 34 -15.02 6.26 31.91
CA PHE A 34 -14.94 5.14 32.84
C PHE A 34 -15.91 5.34 33.98
N ASP A 35 -16.39 4.27 34.59
CA ASP A 35 -17.36 4.31 35.67
C ASP A 35 -16.81 4.98 36.95
N SER A 36 -15.47 4.98 37.13
CA SER A 36 -14.83 5.58 38.29
C SER A 36 -13.38 6.00 38.00
N LEU A 37 -12.82 6.85 38.88
CA LEU A 37 -11.42 7.25 38.86
C LEU A 37 -10.50 6.03 39.05
N GLU A 38 -10.88 5.10 39.94
CA GLU A 38 -10.12 3.86 40.17
C GLU A 38 -9.98 3.05 38.88
N GLU A 39 -11.07 2.87 38.13
CA GLU A 39 -11.04 2.16 36.84
C GLU A 39 -10.17 2.88 35.78
N THR A 40 -10.18 4.22 35.81
CA THR A 40 -9.32 5.04 34.94
C THR A 40 -7.84 4.84 35.30
N GLU A 41 -7.51 4.84 36.59
CA GLU A 41 -6.13 4.61 37.04
C GLU A 41 -5.63 3.20 36.69
N ARG A 42 -6.47 2.19 36.86
CA ARG A 42 -6.15 0.79 36.45
C ARG A 42 -5.86 0.69 34.97
N PHE A 43 -6.63 1.41 34.14
CA PHE A 43 -6.37 1.48 32.69
C PHE A 43 -4.99 2.09 32.41
N PHE A 44 -4.65 3.23 33.00
CA PHE A 44 -3.36 3.88 32.77
C PHE A 44 -2.16 3.07 33.32
N ARG A 45 -2.37 2.25 34.34
CA ARG A 45 -1.36 1.29 34.82
C ARG A 45 -1.27 0.01 33.96
N GLY A 46 -2.13 -0.12 32.92
CA GLY A 46 -2.17 -1.33 32.06
C GLY A 46 -2.78 -2.56 32.71
N GLU A 47 -3.47 -2.42 33.84
CA GLU A 47 -4.09 -3.49 34.61
C GLU A 47 -5.45 -3.94 34.03
N ARG A 48 -6.00 -3.16 33.11
CA ARG A 48 -7.22 -3.49 32.38
C ARG A 48 -7.17 -2.97 30.95
N PRO A 49 -7.81 -3.66 29.99
CA PRO A 49 -8.03 -3.12 28.65
C PRO A 49 -9.06 -1.99 28.66
N GLY A 50 -9.04 -1.14 27.64
CA GLY A 50 -10.03 -0.09 27.47
C GLY A 50 -9.70 0.87 26.32
N PHE A 51 -10.58 1.85 26.15
CA PHE A 51 -10.38 2.97 25.23
C PHE A 51 -10.51 4.25 26.03
N PHE A 52 -9.69 5.25 25.70
CA PHE A 52 -9.71 6.53 26.39
C PHE A 52 -9.92 7.69 25.40
N TYR A 53 -9.14 7.71 24.33
CA TYR A 53 -9.18 8.76 23.32
C TYR A 53 -8.89 8.20 21.93
N THR A 54 -9.74 8.52 20.94
CA THR A 54 -9.71 7.89 19.60
C THR A 54 -8.38 8.05 18.87
N ARG A 55 -7.63 9.12 19.10
CA ARG A 55 -6.28 9.29 18.52
C ARG A 55 -5.34 8.16 18.89
N SER A 56 -5.48 7.58 20.08
CA SER A 56 -4.64 6.48 20.56
C SER A 56 -5.23 5.11 20.27
N SER A 57 -6.56 4.97 20.44
CA SER A 57 -7.29 3.72 20.13
C SER A 57 -8.81 3.97 20.11
N ASN A 58 -9.51 3.18 19.27
CA ASN A 58 -10.95 3.24 19.11
C ASN A 58 -11.47 1.85 18.73
N PRO A 59 -12.66 1.39 19.20
CA PRO A 59 -13.16 0.05 18.87
C PRO A 59 -13.28 -0.25 17.38
N THR A 60 -13.75 0.71 16.57
CA THR A 60 -13.87 0.54 15.10
C THR A 60 -12.50 0.46 14.44
N LEU A 61 -11.53 1.29 14.86
CA LEU A 61 -10.15 1.20 14.37
C LEU A 61 -9.51 -0.13 14.77
N ARG A 62 -9.69 -0.56 16.02
CA ARG A 62 -9.14 -1.82 16.51
C ARG A 62 -9.69 -3.02 15.76
N GLN A 63 -10.97 -3.02 15.41
CA GLN A 63 -11.57 -4.07 14.59
C GLN A 63 -10.89 -4.15 13.21
N LEU A 64 -10.64 -3.01 12.58
CA LEU A 64 -9.90 -2.96 11.30
C LEU A 64 -8.46 -3.45 11.48
N GLU A 65 -7.74 -2.99 12.51
CA GLU A 65 -6.37 -3.42 12.81
C GLU A 65 -6.27 -4.95 12.95
N LEU A 66 -7.18 -5.57 13.71
CA LEU A 66 -7.21 -7.02 13.93
C LEU A 66 -7.46 -7.79 12.62
N LEU A 67 -8.42 -7.34 11.81
CA LEU A 67 -8.70 -7.94 10.51
C LEU A 67 -7.48 -7.89 9.58
N LEU A 68 -6.82 -6.73 9.49
CA LEU A 68 -5.68 -6.56 8.59
C LEU A 68 -4.46 -7.37 9.04
N ALA A 69 -4.22 -7.46 10.36
CA ALA A 69 -3.16 -8.28 10.93
C ALA A 69 -3.38 -9.76 10.59
N GLU A 70 -4.59 -10.27 10.78
CA GLU A 70 -4.96 -11.66 10.46
C GLU A 70 -4.78 -11.96 8.97
N LEU A 71 -5.26 -11.09 8.08
CA LEU A 71 -5.16 -11.27 6.63
C LEU A 71 -3.70 -11.28 6.14
N GLN A 72 -2.84 -10.45 6.73
CA GLN A 72 -1.41 -10.42 6.41
C GLN A 72 -0.61 -11.54 7.10
N GLY A 73 -1.25 -12.33 7.98
CA GLY A 73 -0.57 -13.37 8.77
C GLY A 73 0.43 -12.79 9.78
N ARG A 74 0.06 -11.69 10.46
CA ARG A 74 0.87 -10.99 11.46
C ARG A 74 0.08 -10.79 12.76
N GLU A 75 0.79 -10.35 13.81
CA GLU A 75 0.27 -10.33 15.18
C GLU A 75 -0.51 -9.05 15.50
N ASP A 76 -0.11 -7.90 14.95
CA ASP A 76 -0.75 -6.62 15.26
C ASP A 76 -0.63 -5.62 14.09
N CYS A 77 -1.38 -4.52 14.20
CA CYS A 77 -1.50 -3.48 13.18
C CYS A 77 -1.72 -2.12 13.82
N LEU A 78 -1.27 -1.06 13.11
CA LEU A 78 -1.64 0.33 13.33
C LEU A 78 -2.24 0.89 12.05
N VAL A 79 -3.37 1.60 12.17
CA VAL A 79 -4.01 2.27 11.03
C VAL A 79 -3.80 3.79 11.10
N THR A 80 -3.70 4.40 9.92
CA THR A 80 -3.38 5.83 9.73
C THR A 80 -4.28 6.45 8.67
N ALA A 81 -4.34 7.79 8.63
CA ALA A 81 -5.19 8.55 7.70
C ALA A 81 -4.82 8.37 6.22
N SER A 82 -3.64 7.84 5.89
CA SER A 82 -3.20 7.59 4.51
C SER A 82 -2.06 6.58 4.45
N GLY A 83 -1.82 5.96 3.27
CA GLY A 83 -0.67 5.10 3.05
C GLY A 83 0.67 5.81 3.30
N VAL A 84 0.81 7.07 2.83
CA VAL A 84 1.99 7.90 3.11
C VAL A 84 2.11 8.21 4.60
N GLY A 85 0.99 8.37 5.32
CA GLY A 85 0.96 8.49 6.77
C GLY A 85 1.52 7.25 7.47
N ALA A 86 1.18 6.05 6.99
CA ALA A 86 1.75 4.81 7.49
C ALA A 86 3.28 4.76 7.27
N ILE A 87 3.75 5.09 6.06
CA ILE A 87 5.18 5.14 5.74
C ILE A 87 5.91 6.15 6.62
N SER A 88 5.45 7.40 6.65
CA SER A 88 6.13 8.49 7.35
C SER A 88 6.22 8.26 8.85
N GLN A 89 5.13 7.79 9.48
CA GLN A 89 5.11 7.50 10.91
C GLN A 89 6.00 6.30 11.26
N THR A 90 6.03 5.26 10.40
CA THR A 90 6.94 4.11 10.58
C THR A 90 8.40 4.56 10.52
N LEU A 91 8.76 5.33 9.50
CA LEU A 91 10.12 5.84 9.35
C LEU A 91 10.53 6.73 10.53
N LEU A 92 9.65 7.64 10.97
CA LEU A 92 9.93 8.53 12.11
C LEU A 92 10.04 7.78 13.45
N ALA A 93 9.19 6.77 13.67
CA ALA A 93 9.21 5.98 14.91
C ALA A 93 10.43 5.05 15.01
N LEU A 94 10.96 4.58 13.88
CA LEU A 94 12.02 3.58 13.86
C LEU A 94 13.41 4.13 13.57
N THR A 95 13.56 5.41 13.21
CA THR A 95 14.86 6.02 12.89
C THR A 95 15.16 7.23 13.75
N LYS A 96 16.46 7.48 13.95
CA LYS A 96 17.00 8.62 14.67
C LYS A 96 18.21 9.18 13.92
N HIS A 97 18.74 10.30 14.39
CA HIS A 97 20.01 10.88 13.88
C HIS A 97 21.12 9.83 13.84
N GLY A 98 21.82 9.76 12.71
CA GLY A 98 22.93 8.84 12.46
C GLY A 98 22.51 7.47 11.91
N ASP A 99 21.22 7.13 11.88
CA ASP A 99 20.74 5.89 11.28
C ASP A 99 20.89 5.91 9.76
N HIS A 100 20.99 4.72 9.18
CA HIS A 100 21.04 4.49 7.74
C HIS A 100 19.83 3.67 7.26
N ILE A 101 19.29 4.04 6.09
CA ILE A 101 18.20 3.33 5.40
C ILE A 101 18.70 2.84 4.05
N LEU A 102 18.53 1.55 3.75
CA LEU A 102 18.63 1.03 2.40
C LEU A 102 17.26 1.07 1.72
N CYS A 103 17.18 1.72 0.56
CA CYS A 103 15.96 1.80 -0.25
C CYS A 103 16.29 1.63 -1.74
N PHE A 104 15.26 1.68 -2.61
CA PHE A 104 15.42 1.33 -4.01
C PHE A 104 14.90 2.43 -4.94
N VAL A 105 15.47 2.51 -6.15
CA VAL A 105 15.07 3.49 -7.17
C VAL A 105 13.61 3.30 -7.59
N GLU A 106 13.12 2.06 -7.52
CA GLU A 106 11.75 1.68 -7.86
C GLU A 106 10.74 2.02 -6.75
N THR A 107 11.20 2.30 -5.52
CA THR A 107 10.31 2.63 -4.40
C THR A 107 9.43 3.84 -4.75
N TYR A 108 8.18 3.83 -4.28
CA TYR A 108 7.20 4.90 -4.49
C TYR A 108 7.77 6.30 -4.22
N ASN A 109 7.56 7.25 -5.14
CA ASN A 109 8.21 8.58 -5.10
C ASN A 109 8.05 9.31 -3.75
N PRO A 110 6.86 9.41 -3.13
CA PRO A 110 6.75 10.00 -1.80
C PRO A 110 7.61 9.32 -0.73
N THR A 111 7.79 8.01 -0.79
CA THR A 111 8.68 7.26 0.11
C THR A 111 10.13 7.66 -0.10
N ARG A 112 10.60 7.73 -1.36
CA ARG A 112 11.95 8.24 -1.69
C ARG A 112 12.15 9.68 -1.21
N TYR A 113 11.14 10.54 -1.41
CA TYR A 113 11.17 11.92 -0.92
C TYR A 113 11.32 11.99 0.60
N LEU A 114 10.53 11.20 1.34
CA LEU A 114 10.61 11.12 2.80
C LEU A 114 12.01 10.71 3.25
N ILE A 115 12.58 9.66 2.67
CA ILE A 115 13.89 9.14 3.04
C ILE A 115 14.99 10.16 2.68
N ARG A 116 15.03 10.62 1.43
CA ARG A 116 16.14 11.44 0.91
C ARG A 116 16.10 12.88 1.39
N ARG A 117 14.93 13.50 1.40
CA ARG A 117 14.78 14.93 1.64
C ARG A 117 14.30 15.24 3.05
N PHE A 118 13.30 14.53 3.52
CA PHE A 118 12.72 14.85 4.83
C PHE A 118 13.60 14.34 5.97
N LEU A 119 13.88 13.03 6.03
CA LEU A 119 14.71 12.44 7.08
C LEU A 119 16.17 12.85 6.98
N GLY A 120 16.68 13.15 5.80
CA GLY A 120 18.01 13.71 5.62
C GLY A 120 18.25 15.00 6.40
N ARG A 121 17.21 15.83 6.65
CA ARG A 121 17.29 17.03 7.49
C ARG A 121 17.54 16.70 8.96
N PHE A 122 17.21 15.49 9.38
CA PHE A 122 17.40 15.01 10.75
C PHE A 122 18.62 14.09 10.88
N GLY A 123 19.48 14.07 9.86
CA GLY A 123 20.75 13.34 9.88
C GLY A 123 20.61 11.83 9.63
N VAL A 124 19.48 11.36 9.09
CA VAL A 124 19.34 10.00 8.59
C VAL A 124 19.98 9.91 7.21
N THR A 125 20.85 8.94 7.02
CA THR A 125 21.55 8.66 5.75
C THR A 125 20.85 7.56 4.97
N HIS A 126 21.15 7.41 3.67
CA HIS A 126 20.56 6.36 2.87
C HIS A 126 21.48 5.89 1.74
N THR A 127 21.29 4.63 1.34
CA THR A 127 21.79 4.09 0.08
C THR A 127 20.59 3.72 -0.81
N MET A 128 20.69 4.02 -2.11
CA MET A 128 19.64 3.72 -3.08
C MET A 128 20.23 2.87 -4.22
N LEU A 129 19.64 1.69 -4.44
CA LEU A 129 20.07 0.68 -5.43
C LEU A 129 18.88 0.30 -6.32
N SER A 130 19.13 -0.50 -7.37
CA SER A 130 18.05 -1.26 -8.02
C SER A 130 17.61 -2.43 -7.15
N ILE A 131 16.31 -2.72 -7.13
CA ILE A 131 15.73 -3.86 -6.41
C ILE A 131 16.28 -5.21 -6.93
N GLU A 132 16.80 -5.24 -8.14
CA GLU A 132 17.36 -6.41 -8.79
C GLU A 132 18.84 -6.66 -8.42
N ASP A 133 19.54 -5.68 -7.83
CA ASP A 133 20.97 -5.80 -7.48
C ASP A 133 21.17 -6.42 -6.10
N VAL A 134 20.88 -7.71 -5.97
CA VAL A 134 21.04 -8.46 -4.70
C VAL A 134 22.49 -8.40 -4.18
N ALA A 135 23.49 -8.43 -5.07
CA ALA A 135 24.89 -8.30 -4.67
C ALA A 135 25.22 -6.89 -4.16
N GLY A 136 24.62 -5.86 -4.74
CA GLY A 136 24.71 -4.48 -4.25
C GLY A 136 24.06 -4.31 -2.88
N ILE A 137 22.91 -4.96 -2.64
CA ILE A 137 22.24 -4.99 -1.33
C ILE A 137 23.20 -5.57 -0.27
N GLU A 138 23.84 -6.71 -0.54
CA GLU A 138 24.78 -7.35 0.37
C GLU A 138 25.97 -6.41 0.68
N ARG A 139 26.58 -5.82 -0.35
CA ARG A 139 27.68 -4.85 -0.19
C ARG A 139 27.26 -3.62 0.64
N ALA A 140 26.08 -3.05 0.38
CA ALA A 140 25.59 -1.88 1.10
C ALA A 140 25.34 -2.19 2.59
N LEU A 141 24.75 -3.35 2.88
CA LEU A 141 24.51 -3.80 4.26
C LEU A 141 25.81 -4.10 5.02
N ALA A 142 26.85 -4.57 4.33
CA ALA A 142 28.17 -4.78 4.92
C ALA A 142 28.94 -3.46 5.17
N ALA A 143 28.69 -2.44 4.32
CA ALA A 143 29.37 -1.15 4.40
C ALA A 143 28.79 -0.18 5.44
N HIS A 144 27.49 -0.34 5.77
CA HIS A 144 26.76 0.59 6.63
C HIS A 144 25.99 -0.14 7.74
N PRO A 145 25.97 0.37 8.98
CA PRO A 145 25.09 -0.10 10.04
C PRO A 145 23.64 0.31 9.71
N THR A 146 23.00 -0.47 8.84
CA THR A 146 21.67 -0.17 8.32
C THR A 146 20.59 -0.47 9.35
N ARG A 147 19.72 0.52 9.60
CA ARG A 147 18.59 0.39 10.52
C ARG A 147 17.39 -0.26 9.85
N LEU A 148 17.06 0.18 8.62
CA LEU A 148 15.90 -0.27 7.85
C LEU A 148 16.27 -0.61 6.41
N VAL A 149 15.64 -1.64 5.88
CA VAL A 149 15.57 -1.94 4.44
C VAL A 149 14.12 -1.72 4.01
N MET A 150 13.87 -0.63 3.26
CA MET A 150 12.53 -0.25 2.77
C MET A 150 12.39 -0.60 1.31
N PHE A 151 11.47 -1.52 0.96
CA PHE A 151 11.27 -2.00 -0.42
C PHE A 151 9.79 -2.21 -0.73
N GLU A 152 9.46 -2.41 -2.01
CA GLU A 152 8.12 -2.75 -2.48
C GLU A 152 8.18 -3.86 -3.55
N THR A 153 7.15 -4.69 -3.61
CA THR A 153 7.00 -5.71 -4.64
C THR A 153 5.54 -6.13 -4.81
N PRO A 154 5.01 -6.19 -6.05
CA PRO A 154 5.60 -5.65 -7.29
C PRO A 154 5.84 -4.13 -7.21
N THR A 155 6.84 -3.63 -7.93
CA THR A 155 7.18 -2.20 -7.89
C THR A 155 6.24 -1.34 -8.75
N ASN A 156 6.09 -0.07 -8.38
CA ASN A 156 5.32 0.90 -9.14
C ASN A 156 6.25 1.76 -10.04
N PRO A 157 6.02 1.87 -11.35
CA PRO A 157 4.90 1.30 -12.12
C PRO A 157 5.23 0.02 -12.89
N VAL A 158 6.49 -0.35 -13.08
CA VAL A 158 6.93 -1.39 -14.01
C VAL A 158 6.91 -2.82 -13.44
N THR A 159 6.28 -3.00 -12.29
CA THR A 159 5.99 -4.30 -11.67
C THR A 159 7.19 -5.27 -11.56
N LYS A 160 8.40 -4.73 -11.31
CA LYS A 160 9.55 -5.57 -10.96
C LYS A 160 9.28 -6.34 -9.67
N ILE A 161 9.84 -7.52 -9.56
CA ILE A 161 9.67 -8.41 -8.42
C ILE A 161 10.96 -8.46 -7.60
N ALA A 162 10.86 -8.06 -6.33
CA ALA A 162 11.95 -8.19 -5.37
C ALA A 162 12.13 -9.65 -4.92
N ASP A 163 13.35 -10.10 -4.78
CA ASP A 163 13.62 -11.36 -4.10
C ASP A 163 13.49 -11.19 -2.58
N ILE A 164 12.25 -11.41 -2.08
CA ILE A 164 11.91 -11.21 -0.67
C ILE A 164 12.78 -12.08 0.24
N LYS A 165 13.05 -13.34 -0.15
CA LYS A 165 13.87 -14.28 0.63
C LYS A 165 15.31 -13.78 0.76
N ALA A 166 15.91 -13.32 -0.35
CA ALA A 166 17.26 -12.80 -0.34
C ALA A 166 17.36 -11.52 0.51
N ILE A 167 16.43 -10.56 0.30
CA ILE A 167 16.42 -9.29 1.03
C ILE A 167 16.24 -9.51 2.54
N THR A 168 15.27 -10.32 2.95
CA THR A 168 15.01 -10.57 4.38
C THR A 168 16.16 -11.30 5.05
N ARG A 169 16.76 -12.28 4.37
CA ARG A 169 17.96 -13.00 4.86
C ARG A 169 19.14 -12.05 5.06
N LEU A 170 19.44 -11.20 4.07
CA LEU A 170 20.56 -10.26 4.13
C LEU A 170 20.33 -9.19 5.20
N ALA A 171 19.12 -8.62 5.27
CA ALA A 171 18.74 -7.64 6.30
C ALA A 171 18.87 -8.22 7.70
N LYS A 172 18.36 -9.44 7.93
CA LYS A 172 18.45 -10.14 9.21
C LYS A 172 19.90 -10.39 9.63
N ALA A 173 20.76 -10.81 8.69
CA ALA A 173 22.20 -11.00 8.95
C ALA A 173 22.91 -9.69 9.34
N ALA A 174 22.47 -8.54 8.81
CA ALA A 174 22.98 -7.22 9.14
C ALA A 174 22.31 -6.58 10.37
N GLY A 175 21.32 -7.22 10.99
CA GLY A 175 20.55 -6.65 12.11
C GLY A 175 19.60 -5.52 11.71
N ALA A 176 19.29 -5.37 10.43
CA ALA A 176 18.36 -4.38 9.90
C ALA A 176 16.92 -4.91 9.90
N LEU A 177 15.94 -4.04 10.20
CA LEU A 177 14.51 -4.35 10.04
C LEU A 177 14.11 -4.21 8.57
N THR A 178 13.19 -5.06 8.14
CA THR A 178 12.60 -5.04 6.81
C THR A 178 11.22 -4.40 6.84
N VAL A 179 10.97 -3.46 5.92
CA VAL A 179 9.68 -2.81 5.72
C VAL A 179 9.28 -2.99 4.26
N LEU A 180 8.24 -3.77 4.02
CA LEU A 180 7.71 -4.04 2.69
C LEU A 180 6.42 -3.25 2.45
N ASP A 181 6.44 -2.33 1.48
CA ASP A 181 5.19 -1.79 0.94
C ASP A 181 4.53 -2.86 0.05
N ASN A 182 3.49 -3.47 0.58
CA ASN A 182 2.77 -4.59 -0.05
C ASN A 182 1.48 -4.13 -0.75
N THR A 183 1.37 -2.83 -1.02
CA THR A 183 0.13 -2.24 -1.58
C THR A 183 -0.24 -2.84 -2.93
N PHE A 184 0.72 -3.06 -3.84
CA PHE A 184 0.43 -3.64 -5.17
C PHE A 184 0.06 -5.12 -5.11
N ALA A 185 0.67 -5.87 -4.21
CA ALA A 185 0.42 -7.30 -4.08
C ALA A 185 -0.88 -7.64 -3.34
N GLY A 186 -1.26 -6.80 -2.36
CA GLY A 186 -2.45 -7.04 -1.54
C GLY A 186 -2.21 -7.89 -0.29
N PHE A 187 -3.24 -7.98 0.57
CA PHE A 187 -3.14 -8.58 1.91
C PHE A 187 -2.95 -10.10 1.94
N HIS A 188 -3.30 -10.80 0.87
CA HIS A 188 -3.20 -12.26 0.78
C HIS A 188 -1.83 -12.74 0.29
N GLN A 189 -0.94 -11.81 -0.07
CA GLN A 189 0.40 -12.08 -0.59
C GLN A 189 1.45 -11.90 0.49
N HIS A 190 2.52 -12.66 0.36
CA HIS A 190 3.80 -12.51 1.07
C HIS A 190 3.76 -12.72 2.59
N GLY A 191 2.61 -13.12 3.18
CA GLY A 191 2.49 -13.34 4.62
C GLY A 191 3.37 -14.45 5.17
N GLU A 192 3.83 -15.38 4.33
CA GLU A 192 4.74 -16.48 4.67
C GLU A 192 6.22 -16.08 4.81
N TYR A 193 6.60 -14.87 4.33
CA TYR A 193 7.99 -14.40 4.37
C TYR A 193 8.35 -13.72 5.69
N GLU A 194 9.62 -13.77 6.08
CA GLU A 194 10.16 -13.17 7.32
C GLU A 194 10.34 -11.64 7.19
N VAL A 195 9.30 -10.93 6.76
CA VAL A 195 9.26 -9.47 6.73
C VAL A 195 8.82 -8.94 8.09
N ASP A 196 9.53 -7.97 8.66
CA ASP A 196 9.21 -7.43 9.99
C ASP A 196 7.95 -6.57 9.99
N LEU A 197 7.80 -5.70 8.98
CA LEU A 197 6.67 -4.79 8.82
C LEU A 197 6.17 -4.75 7.39
N PHE A 198 4.85 -4.86 7.22
CA PHE A 198 4.15 -4.61 5.98
C PHE A 198 3.45 -3.25 6.03
N ILE A 199 3.52 -2.51 4.94
CA ILE A 199 2.75 -1.29 4.75
C ILE A 199 1.72 -1.52 3.66
N HIS A 200 0.52 -0.97 3.86
CA HIS A 200 -0.53 -0.94 2.86
C HIS A 200 -1.19 0.45 2.77
N SER A 201 -1.38 0.93 1.58
CA SER A 201 -2.34 1.99 1.32
C SER A 201 -3.75 1.40 1.28
N LEU A 202 -4.53 1.62 2.35
CA LEU A 202 -5.92 1.16 2.43
C LEU A 202 -6.85 1.88 1.44
N THR A 203 -6.38 3.00 0.90
CA THR A 203 -7.02 3.76 -0.19
C THR A 203 -7.23 2.93 -1.47
N LYS A 204 -6.44 1.85 -1.64
CA LYS A 204 -6.39 1.02 -2.85
C LYS A 204 -7.39 -0.15 -2.73
N TYR A 205 -6.94 -1.36 -2.87
CA TYR A 205 -7.78 -2.56 -2.86
C TYR A 205 -8.65 -2.74 -1.61
N ALA A 206 -8.21 -2.22 -0.45
CA ALA A 206 -8.96 -2.37 0.80
C ALA A 206 -10.30 -1.60 0.75
N SER A 207 -10.29 -0.32 0.38
CA SER A 207 -11.52 0.44 0.13
C SER A 207 -12.22 -0.06 -1.12
N GLY A 208 -11.49 -0.17 -2.21
CA GLY A 208 -11.94 -0.70 -3.50
C GLY A 208 -12.88 0.19 -4.27
N ALA A 209 -13.38 1.28 -3.69
CA ALA A 209 -14.35 2.18 -4.31
C ALA A 209 -13.76 3.57 -4.66
N GLY A 210 -12.50 3.84 -4.31
CA GLY A 210 -11.84 5.12 -4.58
C GLY A 210 -12.37 6.30 -3.76
N ASP A 211 -13.15 6.04 -2.71
CA ASP A 211 -13.94 7.01 -1.94
C ASP A 211 -13.38 7.31 -0.53
N VAL A 212 -12.35 6.58 -0.08
CA VAL A 212 -11.76 6.74 1.25
C VAL A 212 -10.25 6.55 1.23
N MET A 213 -9.54 7.36 2.00
CA MET A 213 -8.11 7.21 2.24
C MET A 213 -7.84 6.47 3.55
N GLY A 214 -6.73 5.72 3.57
CA GLY A 214 -6.21 5.09 4.78
C GLY A 214 -4.85 4.46 4.54
N GLY A 215 -4.18 4.12 5.62
CA GLY A 215 -2.93 3.38 5.62
C GLY A 215 -2.87 2.39 6.77
N ALA A 216 -2.04 1.37 6.63
CA ALA A 216 -1.79 0.40 7.68
C ALA A 216 -0.30 0.05 7.76
N VAL A 217 0.17 -0.19 8.97
CA VAL A 217 1.45 -0.83 9.29
C VAL A 217 1.14 -2.09 10.07
N ILE A 218 1.58 -3.24 9.57
CA ILE A 218 1.22 -4.56 10.06
C ILE A 218 2.51 -5.34 10.36
N GLY A 219 2.63 -5.95 11.51
CA GLY A 219 3.85 -6.66 11.84
C GLY A 219 3.81 -7.39 13.18
N ARG A 220 5.00 -7.67 13.72
CA ARG A 220 5.17 -8.28 15.03
C ARG A 220 4.66 -7.36 16.14
N SER A 221 4.03 -7.94 17.13
CA SER A 221 3.39 -7.18 18.22
C SER A 221 4.37 -6.38 19.09
N ASP A 222 5.62 -6.83 19.20
CA ASP A 222 6.67 -6.10 19.93
C ASP A 222 7.03 -4.77 19.24
N ILE A 223 7.19 -4.79 17.92
CA ILE A 223 7.49 -3.60 17.12
C ILE A 223 6.28 -2.66 17.07
N ILE A 224 5.10 -3.19 16.76
CA ILE A 224 3.85 -2.41 16.65
C ILE A 224 3.51 -1.71 17.97
N ARG A 225 3.64 -2.39 19.11
CA ARG A 225 3.43 -1.79 20.44
C ARG A 225 4.43 -0.68 20.73
N GLY A 226 5.71 -0.87 20.36
CA GLY A 226 6.75 0.16 20.51
C GLY A 226 6.43 1.45 19.74
N MET A 227 5.83 1.33 18.54
CA MET A 227 5.46 2.47 17.70
C MET A 227 4.13 3.13 18.06
N ARG A 228 3.22 2.45 18.78
CA ARG A 228 1.84 2.92 19.04
C ARG A 228 1.79 4.29 19.73
N HIS A 229 2.70 4.54 20.67
CA HIS A 229 2.80 5.84 21.34
C HIS A 229 3.22 6.95 20.38
N ASP A 230 4.23 6.72 19.57
CA ASP A 230 4.75 7.66 18.58
C ASP A 230 3.69 8.00 17.52
N PHE A 231 2.97 6.99 17.02
CA PHE A 231 1.83 7.19 16.10
C PHE A 231 0.74 8.08 16.72
N GLY A 232 0.40 7.84 17.99
CA GLY A 232 -0.52 8.70 18.73
C GLY A 232 -0.02 10.13 18.91
N ALA A 233 1.29 10.33 19.14
CA ALA A 233 1.90 11.62 19.31
C ALA A 233 2.01 12.40 17.98
N ILE A 234 2.37 11.72 16.88
CA ILE A 234 2.44 12.31 15.53
C ILE A 234 1.03 12.67 15.02
N GLY A 235 0.01 11.89 15.37
CA GLY A 235 -1.38 12.27 15.19
C GLY A 235 -1.99 11.98 13.82
N GLY A 236 -1.38 11.16 12.98
CA GLY A 236 -1.93 10.76 11.66
C GLY A 236 -3.03 9.71 11.75
N THR A 237 -3.96 9.85 12.68
CA THR A 237 -5.00 8.87 13.03
C THR A 237 -6.07 8.77 11.94
N LEU A 238 -6.48 7.54 11.63
CA LEU A 238 -7.62 7.27 10.76
C LEU A 238 -8.93 7.64 11.47
N ASP A 239 -9.88 8.20 10.73
CA ASP A 239 -11.24 8.48 11.25
C ASP A 239 -12.06 7.17 11.35
N PRO A 240 -12.90 6.99 12.41
CA PRO A 240 -13.70 5.78 12.56
C PRO A 240 -14.70 5.51 11.43
N HIS A 241 -15.27 6.55 10.81
CA HIS A 241 -16.13 6.37 9.64
C HIS A 241 -15.33 5.89 8.42
N ALA A 242 -14.12 6.43 8.21
CA ALA A 242 -13.21 5.93 7.17
C ALA A 242 -12.83 4.46 7.41
N ALA A 243 -12.55 4.08 8.67
CA ALA A 243 -12.30 2.68 9.04
C ALA A 243 -13.50 1.77 8.74
N PHE A 244 -14.73 2.23 9.00
CA PHE A 244 -15.95 1.51 8.66
C PHE A 244 -16.10 1.31 7.14
N LEU A 245 -15.84 2.34 6.33
CA LEU A 245 -15.87 2.23 4.86
C LEU A 245 -14.84 1.22 4.35
N ILE A 246 -13.65 1.22 4.92
CA ILE A 246 -12.60 0.25 4.59
C ILE A 246 -13.03 -1.17 4.99
N LEU A 247 -13.55 -1.37 6.21
CA LEU A 247 -14.10 -2.67 6.66
C LEU A 247 -15.21 -3.16 5.72
N ARG A 248 -16.06 -2.26 5.24
CA ARG A 248 -17.11 -2.56 4.26
C ARG A 248 -16.50 -2.99 2.91
N GLY A 249 -15.49 -2.27 2.41
CA GLY A 249 -14.76 -2.60 1.19
C GLY A 249 -14.07 -3.98 1.27
N MET A 250 -13.50 -4.30 2.42
CA MET A 250 -12.83 -5.60 2.65
C MET A 250 -13.76 -6.80 2.50
N LYS A 251 -15.07 -6.65 2.71
CA LYS A 251 -16.04 -7.76 2.53
C LYS A 251 -16.08 -8.32 1.11
N THR A 252 -15.68 -7.55 0.11
CA THR A 252 -15.64 -7.96 -1.30
C THR A 252 -14.21 -7.98 -1.86
N TYR A 253 -13.20 -7.81 -1.02
CA TYR A 253 -11.80 -7.70 -1.43
C TYR A 253 -11.36 -8.86 -2.33
N PHE A 254 -11.52 -10.09 -1.90
CA PHE A 254 -11.06 -11.27 -2.64
C PHE A 254 -11.78 -11.45 -3.99
N VAL A 255 -13.11 -11.25 -4.01
CA VAL A 255 -13.91 -11.36 -5.25
C VAL A 255 -13.49 -10.31 -6.26
N ARG A 256 -13.30 -9.04 -5.81
CA ARG A 256 -12.83 -7.96 -6.69
C ARG A 256 -11.43 -8.23 -7.20
N TYR A 257 -10.50 -8.53 -6.32
CA TYR A 257 -9.10 -8.75 -6.67
C TYR A 257 -8.94 -9.92 -7.66
N GLN A 258 -9.63 -11.02 -7.45
CA GLN A 258 -9.62 -12.17 -8.33
C GLN A 258 -10.15 -11.84 -9.74
N ALA A 259 -11.27 -11.13 -9.83
CA ALA A 259 -11.83 -10.72 -11.12
C ALA A 259 -10.89 -9.75 -11.85
N GLN A 260 -10.39 -8.74 -11.16
CA GLN A 260 -9.44 -7.76 -11.70
C GLN A 260 -8.13 -8.41 -12.17
N SER A 261 -7.58 -9.36 -11.41
CA SER A 261 -6.34 -10.07 -11.78
C SER A 261 -6.54 -10.96 -13.01
N ALA A 262 -7.70 -11.62 -13.11
CA ALA A 262 -8.04 -12.41 -14.30
C ALA A 262 -8.18 -11.55 -15.57
N SER A 263 -8.81 -10.37 -15.44
CA SER A 263 -8.92 -9.39 -16.53
C SER A 263 -7.56 -8.79 -16.90
N ALA A 264 -6.70 -8.51 -15.91
CA ALA A 264 -5.36 -7.98 -16.12
C ALA A 264 -4.48 -8.92 -16.96
N MET A 265 -4.58 -10.24 -16.77
CA MET A 265 -3.87 -11.22 -17.60
C MET A 265 -4.29 -11.11 -19.07
N LYS A 266 -5.59 -11.07 -19.36
CA LYS A 266 -6.09 -10.96 -20.74
C LYS A 266 -5.68 -9.65 -21.42
N VAL A 267 -5.71 -8.53 -20.68
CA VAL A 267 -5.22 -7.23 -21.18
C VAL A 267 -3.72 -7.30 -21.46
N ALA A 268 -2.93 -7.93 -20.57
CA ALA A 268 -1.49 -8.08 -20.77
C ALA A 268 -1.15 -8.96 -21.99
N GLU A 269 -1.93 -10.01 -22.24
CA GLU A 269 -1.79 -10.88 -23.43
C GLU A 269 -2.11 -10.12 -24.72
N LEU A 270 -3.20 -9.33 -24.75
CA LEU A 270 -3.54 -8.47 -25.90
C LEU A 270 -2.44 -7.47 -26.18
N LEU A 271 -1.94 -6.76 -25.15
CA LEU A 271 -0.83 -5.80 -25.28
C LEU A 271 0.44 -6.47 -25.81
N ALA A 272 0.78 -7.67 -25.32
CA ALA A 272 1.99 -8.38 -25.77
C ALA A 272 1.93 -8.84 -27.23
N ALA A 273 0.72 -9.03 -27.77
CA ALA A 273 0.52 -9.40 -29.17
C ALA A 273 0.46 -8.20 -30.13
N HIS A 274 0.32 -6.96 -29.64
CA HIS A 274 0.07 -5.81 -30.48
C HIS A 274 1.37 -5.17 -31.01
N PRO A 275 1.47 -4.86 -32.34
CA PRO A 275 2.71 -4.37 -32.95
C PRO A 275 3.18 -2.99 -32.46
N ALA A 276 2.28 -2.13 -31.97
CA ALA A 276 2.63 -0.81 -31.40
C ALA A 276 3.30 -0.90 -30.02
N VAL A 277 3.17 -2.04 -29.32
CA VAL A 277 3.76 -2.26 -28.02
C VAL A 277 5.20 -2.76 -28.16
N ALA A 278 6.11 -2.13 -27.45
CA ALA A 278 7.53 -2.52 -27.43
C ALA A 278 7.80 -3.59 -26.34
N LYS A 279 7.16 -3.43 -25.18
CA LYS A 279 7.35 -4.33 -24.02
C LYS A 279 6.14 -4.25 -23.12
N VAL A 280 5.77 -5.38 -22.51
CA VAL A 280 4.77 -5.44 -21.44
C VAL A 280 5.47 -5.80 -20.13
N HIS A 281 5.15 -5.05 -19.08
CA HIS A 281 5.60 -5.27 -17.71
C HIS A 281 4.44 -5.84 -16.91
N TYR A 282 4.30 -7.16 -16.94
CA TYR A 282 3.29 -7.88 -16.15
C TYR A 282 3.86 -9.22 -15.69
N PRO A 283 3.98 -9.47 -14.38
CA PRO A 283 4.68 -10.64 -13.85
C PRO A 283 4.06 -11.98 -14.26
N GLY A 284 2.79 -11.98 -14.67
CA GLY A 284 2.08 -13.16 -15.16
C GLY A 284 2.50 -13.63 -16.54
N LEU A 285 3.11 -12.77 -17.36
CA LEU A 285 3.57 -13.16 -18.70
C LEU A 285 4.92 -13.90 -18.63
N PRO A 286 5.09 -15.01 -19.37
CA PRO A 286 6.37 -15.72 -19.45
C PRO A 286 7.52 -14.84 -19.97
N SER A 287 7.23 -13.78 -20.71
CA SER A 287 8.20 -12.80 -21.20
C SER A 287 8.72 -11.83 -20.14
N HIS A 288 8.09 -11.77 -18.96
CA HIS A 288 8.56 -10.91 -17.87
C HIS A 288 9.88 -11.47 -17.31
N PRO A 289 10.95 -10.63 -17.15
CA PRO A 289 12.27 -11.10 -16.73
C PRO A 289 12.26 -11.90 -15.42
N GLN A 290 11.35 -11.56 -14.50
CA GLN A 290 11.24 -12.16 -13.18
C GLN A 290 10.00 -13.06 -13.03
N HIS A 291 9.45 -13.57 -14.16
CA HIS A 291 8.25 -14.44 -14.13
C HIS A 291 8.41 -15.66 -13.22
N THR A 292 9.57 -16.32 -13.27
CA THR A 292 9.84 -17.48 -12.41
C THR A 292 9.79 -17.10 -10.93
N LEU A 293 10.44 -16.00 -10.54
CA LEU A 293 10.43 -15.51 -9.18
C LEU A 293 9.01 -15.09 -8.74
N ALA A 294 8.24 -14.44 -9.63
CA ALA A 294 6.85 -14.10 -9.37
C ALA A 294 6.00 -15.33 -9.09
N ARG A 295 6.13 -16.38 -9.90
CA ARG A 295 5.43 -17.67 -9.69
C ARG A 295 5.77 -18.36 -8.37
N GLU A 296 6.98 -18.16 -7.88
CA GLU A 296 7.42 -18.73 -6.58
C GLU A 296 6.89 -17.94 -5.40
N GLN A 297 6.77 -16.61 -5.53
CA GLN A 297 6.47 -15.70 -4.42
C GLN A 297 5.01 -15.25 -4.35
N MET A 298 4.30 -15.25 -5.48
CA MET A 298 2.96 -14.67 -5.59
C MET A 298 1.90 -15.74 -5.86
N LYS A 299 0.73 -15.57 -5.25
CA LYS A 299 -0.44 -16.44 -5.46
C LYS A 299 -1.20 -16.07 -6.73
N ASP A 300 -1.10 -14.82 -7.15
CA ASP A 300 -1.56 -14.25 -8.41
C ASP A 300 -0.61 -13.11 -8.82
N PHE A 301 -0.78 -12.55 -10.01
CA PHE A 301 0.16 -11.60 -10.58
C PHE A 301 -0.29 -10.13 -10.49
N GLY A 302 -1.37 -9.86 -9.76
CA GLY A 302 -1.87 -8.51 -9.54
C GLY A 302 -2.76 -7.97 -10.66
N THR A 303 -3.16 -6.72 -10.50
CA THR A 303 -4.17 -6.05 -11.33
C THR A 303 -3.58 -4.87 -12.13
N ILE A 304 -2.27 -4.66 -12.01
CA ILE A 304 -1.57 -3.56 -12.65
C ILE A 304 -0.82 -4.10 -13.86
N VAL A 305 -1.09 -3.52 -15.01
CA VAL A 305 -0.39 -3.83 -16.27
C VAL A 305 0.30 -2.57 -16.74
N SER A 306 1.63 -2.60 -16.89
CA SER A 306 2.38 -1.52 -17.49
C SER A 306 2.98 -1.98 -18.81
N PHE A 307 3.16 -1.07 -19.75
CA PHE A 307 3.74 -1.36 -21.05
C PHE A 307 4.41 -0.14 -21.68
N ASP A 308 5.34 -0.39 -22.56
CA ASP A 308 6.07 0.64 -23.30
C ASP A 308 5.58 0.68 -24.74
N LEU A 309 5.23 1.85 -25.23
CA LEU A 309 4.84 2.10 -26.63
C LEU A 309 6.04 2.48 -27.48
N LYS A 310 6.11 1.96 -28.72
CA LYS A 310 7.22 2.22 -29.67
C LYS A 310 7.36 3.69 -30.07
N GLY A 311 6.28 4.47 -30.04
CA GLY A 311 6.28 5.90 -30.35
C GLY A 311 6.62 6.80 -29.15
N GLY A 312 7.10 6.25 -28.01
CA GLY A 312 7.52 7.05 -26.86
C GLY A 312 6.39 7.85 -26.21
N ALA A 313 6.71 9.04 -25.67
CA ALA A 313 5.79 9.88 -24.93
C ALA A 313 4.56 10.33 -25.74
N ASP A 314 4.74 10.62 -27.03
CA ASP A 314 3.65 11.05 -27.89
C ASP A 314 2.64 9.93 -28.15
N ALA A 315 3.11 8.70 -28.39
CA ALA A 315 2.25 7.53 -28.51
C ALA A 315 1.52 7.24 -27.18
N GLY A 316 2.22 7.37 -26.04
CA GLY A 316 1.61 7.22 -24.72
C GLY A 316 0.51 8.25 -24.44
N ALA A 317 0.72 9.51 -24.82
CA ALA A 317 -0.29 10.56 -24.71
C ALA A 317 -1.49 10.26 -25.61
N LYS A 318 -1.25 9.95 -26.90
CA LYS A 318 -2.31 9.63 -27.86
C LYS A 318 -3.12 8.40 -27.42
N PHE A 319 -2.47 7.37 -26.89
CA PHE A 319 -3.15 6.20 -26.34
C PHE A 319 -4.04 6.59 -25.15
N ALA A 320 -3.50 7.37 -24.19
CA ALA A 320 -4.22 7.78 -23.00
C ALA A 320 -5.45 8.67 -23.31
N ASP A 321 -5.36 9.48 -24.37
CA ASP A 321 -6.47 10.29 -24.85
C ASP A 321 -7.50 9.51 -25.70
N SER A 322 -7.14 8.29 -26.15
CA SER A 322 -7.98 7.48 -27.05
C SER A 322 -8.79 6.40 -26.30
N VAL A 323 -8.40 6.00 -25.09
CA VAL A 323 -9.19 5.09 -24.29
C VAL A 323 -10.45 5.78 -23.76
N GLU A 324 -11.57 5.06 -23.76
CA GLU A 324 -12.88 5.59 -23.37
C GLU A 324 -13.33 5.11 -21.98
N LEU A 325 -12.89 3.92 -21.55
CA LEU A 325 -13.29 3.32 -20.28
C LEU A 325 -12.29 3.59 -19.15
N PHE A 326 -11.04 3.90 -19.48
CA PHE A 326 -10.02 4.14 -18.46
C PHE A 326 -9.97 5.61 -18.05
N ALA A 327 -10.25 5.89 -16.79
CA ALA A 327 -10.12 7.26 -16.27
C ALA A 327 -8.64 7.69 -16.19
N LEU A 328 -8.30 8.82 -16.83
CA LEU A 328 -6.95 9.39 -16.80
C LEU A 328 -6.68 10.04 -15.45
N THR A 329 -6.17 9.28 -14.51
CA THR A 329 -5.88 9.76 -13.15
C THR A 329 -4.85 8.87 -12.45
N ALA A 330 -4.28 9.39 -11.36
CA ALA A 330 -3.48 8.60 -10.44
C ALA A 330 -4.38 7.62 -9.65
N SER A 331 -3.79 6.74 -8.87
CA SER A 331 -4.38 5.70 -8.03
C SER A 331 -4.43 4.33 -8.71
N LEU A 332 -5.04 3.35 -8.03
CA LEU A 332 -5.19 1.96 -8.50
C LEU A 332 -6.14 1.19 -7.57
N GLY A 333 -6.56 0.01 -8.01
CA GLY A 333 -7.25 -0.97 -7.17
C GLY A 333 -8.69 -0.63 -6.82
N SER A 334 -9.28 0.38 -7.49
CA SER A 334 -10.73 0.66 -7.46
C SER A 334 -11.49 -0.27 -8.41
N THR A 335 -12.82 -0.19 -8.34
CA THR A 335 -13.73 -0.88 -9.27
C THR A 335 -13.63 -0.32 -10.69
N ASP A 336 -13.20 0.94 -10.83
CA ASP A 336 -13.03 1.61 -12.12
C ASP A 336 -11.62 1.37 -12.66
N SER A 337 -11.51 1.17 -13.96
CA SER A 337 -10.23 1.09 -14.66
C SER A 337 -9.57 2.47 -14.77
N LEU A 338 -8.26 2.53 -14.47
CA LEU A 338 -7.51 3.78 -14.45
C LEU A 338 -6.27 3.69 -15.34
N ILE A 339 -5.92 4.83 -15.95
CA ILE A 339 -4.69 4.97 -16.74
C ILE A 339 -3.79 6.08 -16.20
N VAL A 340 -2.50 5.80 -16.15
CA VAL A 340 -1.44 6.78 -15.89
C VAL A 340 -0.60 6.91 -17.15
N ALA A 341 -0.63 8.09 -17.75
CA ALA A 341 0.15 8.42 -18.95
C ALA A 341 1.64 8.67 -18.63
N PRO A 342 2.55 8.60 -19.61
CA PRO A 342 3.98 8.84 -19.39
C PRO A 342 4.28 10.17 -18.67
N GLN A 343 3.57 11.23 -19.04
CA GLN A 343 3.72 12.59 -18.47
C GLN A 343 3.36 12.65 -16.98
N MET A 344 2.58 11.69 -16.48
CA MET A 344 2.16 11.57 -15.08
C MET A 344 3.06 10.64 -14.27
N MET A 345 3.98 9.90 -14.94
CA MET A 345 4.85 8.95 -14.26
C MET A 345 5.84 9.66 -13.31
N GLY A 346 6.14 8.96 -12.21
CA GLY A 346 7.19 9.37 -11.27
C GLY A 346 8.59 9.22 -11.88
N GLY A 347 9.60 9.62 -11.11
CA GLY A 347 11.01 9.43 -11.51
C GLY A 347 11.76 10.72 -11.85
N ARG A 348 11.07 11.88 -11.87
CA ARG A 348 11.72 13.20 -12.05
C ARG A 348 12.71 13.57 -10.95
N ASP A 349 12.67 12.87 -9.84
CA ASP A 349 13.59 13.01 -8.70
C ASP A 349 14.84 12.13 -8.83
N LEU A 350 14.88 11.24 -9.82
CA LEU A 350 15.98 10.31 -10.06
C LEU A 350 17.05 10.95 -10.93
N THR A 351 18.31 10.57 -10.73
CA THR A 351 19.40 10.90 -11.65
C THR A 351 19.22 10.11 -12.96
N PRO A 352 19.85 10.52 -14.09
CA PRO A 352 19.79 9.75 -15.33
C PRO A 352 20.17 8.26 -15.17
N GLU A 353 21.19 7.98 -14.35
CA GLU A 353 21.61 6.62 -14.03
C GLU A 353 20.52 5.85 -13.26
N GLN A 354 19.97 6.45 -12.20
CA GLN A 354 18.88 5.89 -11.42
C GLN A 354 17.60 5.70 -12.24
N HIS A 355 17.32 6.61 -13.16
CA HIS A 355 16.19 6.48 -14.08
C HIS A 355 16.38 5.27 -15.01
N GLY A 356 17.58 5.05 -15.56
CA GLY A 356 17.89 3.84 -16.31
C GLY A 356 17.68 2.56 -15.51
N MET A 357 18.05 2.57 -14.21
CA MET A 357 17.82 1.42 -13.31
C MET A 357 16.33 1.17 -13.03
N SER A 358 15.48 2.19 -13.05
CA SER A 358 14.05 2.04 -12.71
C SER A 358 13.26 1.21 -13.72
N GLY A 359 13.73 1.12 -14.96
CA GLY A 359 13.06 0.45 -16.07
C GLY A 359 11.95 1.27 -16.72
N LEU A 360 11.77 2.54 -16.31
CA LEU A 360 10.84 3.47 -16.96
C LEU A 360 11.42 3.93 -18.32
N THR A 361 10.54 4.05 -19.31
CA THR A 361 10.81 4.70 -20.58
C THR A 361 9.87 5.89 -20.80
N ASP A 362 10.17 6.72 -21.79
CA ASP A 362 9.28 7.84 -22.14
C ASP A 362 7.92 7.36 -22.67
N GLY A 363 7.83 6.11 -23.12
CA GLY A 363 6.60 5.49 -23.62
C GLY A 363 5.85 4.63 -22.61
N THR A 364 6.28 4.60 -21.34
CA THR A 364 5.65 3.75 -20.33
C THR A 364 4.26 4.25 -19.97
N VAL A 365 3.26 3.40 -20.13
CA VAL A 365 1.86 3.57 -19.69
C VAL A 365 1.55 2.55 -18.61
N ARG A 366 0.75 2.93 -17.61
CA ARG A 366 0.27 2.01 -16.57
C ARG A 366 -1.26 1.96 -16.54
N LEU A 367 -1.80 0.76 -16.64
CA LEU A 367 -3.23 0.48 -16.45
C LEU A 367 -3.44 -0.15 -15.07
N SER A 368 -4.46 0.30 -14.36
CA SER A 368 -5.04 -0.38 -13.21
C SER A 368 -6.39 -0.93 -13.63
N ILE A 369 -6.53 -2.24 -13.67
CA ILE A 369 -7.71 -2.90 -14.20
C ILE A 369 -8.83 -2.91 -13.16
N GLY A 370 -10.00 -2.44 -13.57
CA GLY A 370 -11.23 -2.37 -12.77
C GLY A 370 -12.08 -3.65 -12.87
N LEU A 371 -13.39 -3.47 -12.75
CA LEU A 371 -14.39 -4.55 -12.78
C LEU A 371 -15.35 -4.44 -13.97
N GLU A 372 -15.04 -3.62 -14.96
CA GLU A 372 -15.78 -3.53 -16.20
C GLU A 372 -15.75 -4.88 -16.94
N ASP A 373 -16.70 -5.11 -17.85
CA ASP A 373 -16.70 -6.31 -18.67
C ASP A 373 -15.38 -6.44 -19.44
N ILE A 374 -14.79 -7.62 -19.42
CA ILE A 374 -13.46 -7.84 -19.99
C ILE A 374 -13.45 -7.65 -21.52
N GLU A 375 -14.52 -8.00 -22.22
CA GLU A 375 -14.59 -7.83 -23.67
C GLU A 375 -14.63 -6.34 -24.04
N ASP A 376 -15.32 -5.52 -23.23
CA ASP A 376 -15.34 -4.06 -23.40
C ASP A 376 -13.94 -3.46 -23.13
N LEU A 377 -13.25 -3.90 -22.08
CA LEU A 377 -11.87 -3.45 -21.80
C LEU A 377 -10.90 -3.82 -22.92
N LEU A 378 -10.99 -5.04 -23.45
CA LEU A 378 -10.15 -5.48 -24.55
C LEU A 378 -10.44 -4.70 -25.83
N ALA A 379 -11.73 -4.43 -26.12
CA ALA A 379 -12.13 -3.62 -27.27
C ALA A 379 -11.61 -2.18 -27.16
N ASP A 380 -11.71 -1.56 -25.98
CA ASP A 380 -11.25 -0.20 -25.72
C ASP A 380 -9.72 -0.09 -25.85
N VAL A 381 -8.97 -0.98 -25.22
CA VAL A 381 -7.50 -1.01 -25.35
C VAL A 381 -7.08 -1.24 -26.80
N LYS A 382 -7.76 -2.15 -27.51
CA LYS A 382 -7.44 -2.45 -28.90
C LYS A 382 -7.68 -1.26 -29.81
N GLN A 383 -8.85 -0.60 -29.74
CA GLN A 383 -9.15 0.55 -30.57
C GLN A 383 -8.16 1.69 -30.35
N ALA A 384 -7.76 1.94 -29.09
CA ALA A 384 -6.78 2.97 -28.75
C ALA A 384 -5.38 2.65 -29.30
N LEU A 385 -4.96 1.36 -29.31
CA LEU A 385 -3.71 0.91 -29.91
C LEU A 385 -3.74 1.01 -31.45
N ASP A 386 -4.85 0.60 -32.08
CA ASP A 386 -5.03 0.67 -33.53
C ASP A 386 -4.94 2.13 -34.04
N ALA A 387 -5.43 3.09 -33.25
CA ALA A 387 -5.36 4.52 -33.55
C ALA A 387 -3.93 5.08 -33.58
N LEU A 388 -2.92 4.38 -33.01
CA LEU A 388 -1.53 4.80 -33.05
C LEU A 388 -0.86 4.55 -34.42
N GLY A 389 -1.37 3.60 -35.19
CA GLY A 389 -0.80 3.17 -36.47
C GLY A 389 -1.37 3.86 -37.70
N GLY A 390 -2.30 4.86 -37.52
CA GLY A 390 -2.91 5.66 -38.58
C GLY A 390 -2.16 6.95 -38.91
#